data_b28c657a35b7f350ce307ac7362b8842
#
_entry.id   b28c657a35b7f350ce307ac7362b8842
#
_cell.length_a   1.000
_cell.length_b   1.000
_cell.length_c   1.000
_cell.angle_alpha   90.00
_cell.angle_beta   90.00
_cell.angle_gamma   90.00
#
_symmetry.space_group_name_H-M   'P 1'
#
loop_
_entity.id
_entity.type
_entity.pdbx_description
1 polymer ?
#
loop_
_entity_poly.entity_id
_entity_poly.type
_entity_poly.pdbx_seq_one_letter_code
_entity_poly.pdbx_strand_id
1 'polypeptide(L)'
;LEALKVGVPVKRLYVAEGLKGDKAVDEVVRRAHKMKISVKQIKRHEMDERSERGSHQGLMLETGSYQYSNVNEIVIAANKRAEANDGKALIVVLDHITDAGNLGAIARSAEVVGASGIIIPNKRSAHVTAATYKSSAGAVSHIKIAQVSNIAQTIENLKKENFWVAGASEKAQQCIWDSPLAGRLVLVMGNEGEG
;
A
#
# COMPACT_ATOMS: atom_id res chain seq x y z
N LEU A 1 0.53 14.41 -6.12
CA LEU A 1 -0.52 14.41 -7.15
C LEU A 1 -1.32 13.10 -7.13
N GLU A 2 -0.66 11.93 -7.02
CA GLU A 2 -1.33 10.62 -7.00
C GLU A 2 -2.38 10.50 -5.88
N ALA A 3 -2.06 10.87 -4.65
CA ALA A 3 -3.00 10.83 -3.52
C ALA A 3 -4.31 11.59 -3.80
N LEU A 4 -4.24 12.70 -4.56
CA LEU A 4 -5.41 13.47 -4.98
C LEU A 4 -6.17 12.83 -6.15
N LYS A 5 -5.52 11.98 -6.95
CA LYS A 5 -6.17 11.27 -8.06
C LYS A 5 -6.99 10.07 -7.57
N VAL A 6 -6.51 9.40 -6.54
CA VAL A 6 -7.02 8.09 -6.08
C VAL A 6 -8.07 8.20 -4.98
N GLY A 7 -8.46 9.43 -4.60
CA GLY A 7 -9.51 9.63 -3.60
C GLY A 7 -9.08 9.33 -2.16
N VAL A 8 -7.77 9.42 -1.86
CA VAL A 8 -7.32 9.40 -0.47
C VAL A 8 -8.05 10.50 0.31
N PRO A 9 -8.60 10.21 1.49
CA PRO A 9 -9.32 11.20 2.28
C PRO A 9 -8.35 12.30 2.77
N VAL A 10 -8.20 13.34 1.95
CA VAL A 10 -7.35 14.50 2.26
C VAL A 10 -8.15 15.51 3.06
N LYS A 11 -7.66 15.85 4.25
CA LYS A 11 -8.24 16.86 5.12
C LYS A 11 -7.78 18.26 4.74
N ARG A 12 -6.50 18.42 4.38
CA ARG A 12 -5.91 19.71 4.06
C ARG A 12 -4.67 19.57 3.19
N LEU A 13 -4.45 20.56 2.31
CA LEU A 13 -3.22 20.77 1.59
C LEU A 13 -2.46 21.94 2.23
N TYR A 14 -1.22 21.73 2.63
CA TYR A 14 -0.28 22.78 3.01
C TYR A 14 0.64 23.09 1.85
N VAL A 15 0.87 24.39 1.63
CA VAL A 15 1.76 24.92 0.59
C VAL A 15 2.76 25.84 1.28
N ALA A 16 4.05 25.66 1.00
CA ALA A 16 5.07 26.55 1.54
C ALA A 16 4.95 27.94 0.92
N GLU A 17 5.14 28.97 1.76
CA GLU A 17 5.22 30.35 1.30
C GLU A 17 6.37 30.51 0.28
N GLY A 18 6.17 31.38 -0.71
CA GLY A 18 7.20 31.70 -1.71
C GLY A 18 7.22 30.81 -2.96
N LEU A 19 6.37 29.81 -3.08
CA LEU A 19 6.28 28.92 -4.25
C LEU A 19 5.36 29.44 -5.37
N LYS A 20 5.10 30.73 -5.44
CA LYS A 20 4.29 31.32 -6.52
C LYS A 20 4.98 31.15 -7.87
N GLY A 21 4.24 30.65 -8.88
CA GLY A 21 4.71 30.50 -10.26
C GLY A 21 5.27 29.12 -10.62
N ASP A 22 5.28 28.18 -9.68
CA ASP A 22 5.58 26.79 -10.01
C ASP A 22 4.32 26.11 -10.57
N LYS A 23 4.38 25.75 -11.87
CA LYS A 23 3.25 25.14 -12.58
C LYS A 23 2.76 23.84 -11.92
N ALA A 24 3.64 23.06 -11.30
CA ALA A 24 3.29 21.83 -10.62
C ALA A 24 2.53 22.12 -9.32
N VAL A 25 2.93 23.13 -8.57
CA VAL A 25 2.26 23.60 -7.36
C VAL A 25 0.87 24.15 -7.70
N ASP A 26 0.78 25.00 -8.72
CA ASP A 26 -0.48 25.60 -9.17
C ASP A 26 -1.49 24.51 -9.61
N GLU A 27 -1.04 23.47 -10.29
CA GLU A 27 -1.88 22.32 -10.68
C GLU A 27 -2.43 21.58 -9.46
N VAL A 28 -1.58 21.31 -8.45
CA VAL A 28 -1.98 20.63 -7.21
C VAL A 28 -2.99 21.48 -6.43
N VAL A 29 -2.75 22.79 -6.31
CA VAL A 29 -3.65 23.73 -5.63
C VAL A 29 -5.00 23.79 -6.34
N ARG A 30 -5.01 23.94 -7.67
CA ARG A 30 -6.24 23.96 -8.48
C ARG A 30 -7.04 22.67 -8.29
N ARG A 31 -6.39 21.53 -8.26
CA ARG A 31 -7.03 20.23 -8.04
C ARG A 31 -7.62 20.12 -6.64
N ALA A 32 -6.88 20.56 -5.62
CA ALA A 32 -7.36 20.62 -4.24
C ALA A 32 -8.61 21.47 -4.11
N HIS A 33 -8.64 22.66 -4.73
CA HIS A 33 -9.83 23.50 -4.76
C HIS A 33 -11.03 22.81 -5.45
N LYS A 34 -10.80 22.17 -6.60
CA LYS A 34 -11.86 21.39 -7.30
C LYS A 34 -12.45 20.28 -6.42
N MET A 35 -11.63 19.69 -5.57
CA MET A 35 -12.04 18.66 -4.61
C MET A 35 -12.56 19.23 -3.28
N LYS A 36 -12.70 20.54 -3.14
CA LYS A 36 -13.09 21.24 -1.92
C LYS A 36 -12.18 20.96 -0.72
N ILE A 37 -10.90 20.68 -0.98
CA ILE A 37 -9.89 20.49 0.04
C ILE A 37 -9.39 21.86 0.50
N SER A 38 -9.33 22.07 1.83
CA SER A 38 -8.80 23.30 2.40
C SER A 38 -7.30 23.44 2.06
N VAL A 39 -6.91 24.59 1.51
CA VAL A 39 -5.52 24.90 1.20
C VAL A 39 -5.02 25.95 2.20
N LYS A 40 -3.90 25.66 2.88
CA LYS A 40 -3.27 26.58 3.85
C LYS A 40 -1.82 26.84 3.44
N GLN A 41 -1.43 28.12 3.36
CA GLN A 41 -0.03 28.50 3.23
C GLN A 41 0.62 28.53 4.62
N ILE A 42 1.82 27.97 4.71
CA ILE A 42 2.64 27.95 5.93
C ILE A 42 4.09 28.22 5.60
N LYS A 43 4.85 28.68 6.61
CA LYS A 43 6.27 28.89 6.46
C LYS A 43 7.02 27.59 6.27
N ARG A 44 8.15 27.63 5.56
CA ARG A 44 8.91 26.42 5.22
C ARG A 44 9.38 25.66 6.46
N HIS A 45 9.86 26.36 7.51
CA HIS A 45 10.27 25.71 8.75
C HIS A 45 9.12 25.01 9.49
N GLU A 46 7.91 25.59 9.47
CA GLU A 46 6.73 24.94 10.03
C GLU A 46 6.36 23.66 9.26
N MET A 47 6.58 23.65 7.96
CA MET A 47 6.38 22.48 7.12
C MET A 47 7.44 21.39 7.40
N ASP A 48 8.71 21.78 7.57
CA ASP A 48 9.80 20.87 7.94
C ASP A 48 9.52 20.17 9.27
N GLU A 49 9.03 20.91 10.28
CA GLU A 49 8.64 20.33 11.58
C GLU A 49 7.49 19.35 11.45
N ARG A 50 6.43 19.72 10.71
CA ARG A 50 5.24 18.87 10.53
C ARG A 50 5.51 17.63 9.69
N SER A 51 6.48 17.70 8.77
CA SER A 51 6.85 16.57 7.91
C SER A 51 7.89 15.64 8.55
N GLU A 52 8.14 15.78 9.85
CA GLU A 52 9.18 15.03 10.56
C GLU A 52 10.54 15.12 9.86
N ARG A 53 10.89 16.31 9.34
CA ARG A 53 12.08 16.60 8.52
C ARG A 53 12.15 15.80 7.22
N GLY A 54 11.01 15.32 6.72
CA GLY A 54 10.92 14.66 5.43
C GLY A 54 11.09 15.63 4.24
N SER A 55 11.49 15.12 3.09
CA SER A 55 11.53 15.89 1.84
C SER A 55 10.12 16.17 1.34
N HIS A 56 9.62 17.39 1.45
CA HIS A 56 8.25 17.77 1.09
C HIS A 56 8.13 18.63 -0.19
N GLN A 57 9.25 19.08 -0.77
CA GLN A 57 9.27 19.93 -1.97
C GLN A 57 8.28 21.12 -1.93
N GLY A 58 7.93 21.59 -0.73
CA GLY A 58 7.01 22.69 -0.49
C GLY A 58 5.51 22.35 -0.55
N LEU A 59 5.15 21.09 -0.65
CA LEU A 59 3.77 20.60 -0.60
C LEU A 59 3.63 19.49 0.43
N MET A 60 2.58 19.54 1.25
CA MET A 60 2.26 18.49 2.21
C MET A 60 0.74 18.28 2.28
N LEU A 61 0.31 17.02 2.26
CA LEU A 61 -1.09 16.64 2.44
C LEU A 61 -1.31 16.11 3.85
N GLU A 62 -2.28 16.69 4.53
CA GLU A 62 -2.85 16.10 5.74
C GLU A 62 -3.97 15.15 5.33
N THR A 63 -3.78 13.87 5.57
CA THR A 63 -4.76 12.83 5.23
C THR A 63 -5.50 12.34 6.47
N GLY A 64 -6.65 11.73 6.27
CA GLY A 64 -7.26 10.88 7.29
C GLY A 64 -6.48 9.59 7.49
N SER A 65 -6.90 8.77 8.45
CA SER A 65 -6.37 7.42 8.62
C SER A 65 -6.61 6.60 7.34
N TYR A 66 -5.63 5.76 7.00
CA TYR A 66 -5.79 4.84 5.87
C TYR A 66 -6.98 3.92 6.11
N GLN A 67 -7.81 3.75 5.09
CA GLN A 67 -8.97 2.86 5.14
C GLN A 67 -8.56 1.47 4.65
N TYR A 68 -8.39 0.56 5.59
CA TYR A 68 -8.09 -0.83 5.26
C TYR A 68 -9.33 -1.52 4.68
N SER A 69 -9.10 -2.33 3.65
CA SER A 69 -10.10 -3.25 3.12
C SER A 69 -10.32 -4.43 4.07
N ASN A 70 -11.38 -5.18 3.86
CA ASN A 70 -11.50 -6.49 4.48
C ASN A 70 -10.98 -7.61 3.56
N VAL A 71 -10.70 -8.78 4.13
CA VAL A 71 -10.17 -9.94 3.38
C VAL A 71 -11.13 -10.37 2.27
N ASN A 72 -12.43 -10.34 2.51
CA ASN A 72 -13.43 -10.73 1.52
C ASN A 72 -13.40 -9.85 0.26
N GLU A 73 -13.14 -8.55 0.41
CA GLU A 73 -12.97 -7.65 -0.73
C GLU A 73 -11.75 -8.00 -1.58
N ILE A 74 -10.67 -8.48 -0.94
CA ILE A 74 -9.47 -8.97 -1.64
C ILE A 74 -9.79 -10.28 -2.37
N VAL A 75 -10.51 -11.20 -1.72
CA VAL A 75 -10.92 -12.49 -2.33
C VAL A 75 -11.84 -12.25 -3.54
N ILE A 76 -12.83 -11.36 -3.43
CA ILE A 76 -13.70 -10.98 -4.54
C ILE A 76 -12.88 -10.40 -5.70
N ALA A 77 -11.94 -9.52 -5.42
CA ALA A 77 -11.05 -8.96 -6.45
C ALA A 77 -10.17 -10.03 -7.11
N ALA A 78 -9.68 -11.00 -6.32
CA ALA A 78 -8.88 -12.11 -6.81
C ALA A 78 -9.71 -13.06 -7.69
N ASN A 79 -10.94 -13.36 -7.31
CA ASN A 79 -11.85 -14.20 -8.10
C ASN A 79 -12.14 -13.54 -9.46
N LYS A 80 -12.53 -12.28 -9.45
CA LYS A 80 -12.76 -11.52 -10.68
C LYS A 80 -11.53 -11.46 -11.59
N ARG A 81 -10.34 -11.35 -10.99
CA ARG A 81 -9.08 -11.35 -11.73
C ARG A 81 -8.79 -12.74 -12.33
N ALA A 82 -9.01 -13.80 -11.58
CA ALA A 82 -8.84 -15.17 -12.05
C ALA A 82 -9.74 -15.46 -13.26
N GLU A 83 -11.00 -15.02 -13.23
CA GLU A 83 -11.93 -15.14 -14.37
C GLU A 83 -11.41 -14.46 -15.65
N ALA A 84 -10.72 -13.32 -15.49
CA ALA A 84 -10.19 -12.53 -16.60
C ALA A 84 -8.75 -12.92 -17.03
N ASN A 85 -8.09 -13.84 -16.31
CA ASN A 85 -6.66 -14.12 -16.47
C ASN A 85 -6.34 -15.64 -16.34
N ASP A 86 -7.01 -16.47 -17.10
CA ASP A 86 -6.78 -17.92 -17.16
C ASP A 86 -6.70 -18.62 -15.78
N GLY A 87 -7.56 -18.24 -14.87
CA GLY A 87 -7.61 -18.77 -13.51
C GLY A 87 -6.52 -18.24 -12.57
N LYS A 88 -5.72 -17.25 -12.99
CA LYS A 88 -4.58 -16.72 -12.23
C LYS A 88 -4.96 -15.52 -11.39
N ALA A 89 -4.63 -15.56 -10.10
CA ALA A 89 -4.75 -14.46 -9.18
C ALA A 89 -3.67 -14.56 -8.11
N LEU A 90 -3.20 -13.41 -7.61
CA LEU A 90 -2.19 -13.32 -6.57
C LEU A 90 -2.72 -12.51 -5.37
N ILE A 91 -2.59 -13.06 -4.18
CA ILE A 91 -2.73 -12.37 -2.90
C ILE A 91 -1.38 -12.45 -2.20
N VAL A 92 -0.91 -11.33 -1.64
CA VAL A 92 0.32 -11.30 -0.86
C VAL A 92 -0.04 -11.23 0.63
N VAL A 93 0.58 -12.08 1.42
CA VAL A 93 0.46 -12.07 2.89
C VAL A 93 1.82 -11.70 3.46
N LEU A 94 1.87 -10.66 4.29
CA LEU A 94 3.09 -10.22 4.95
C LEU A 94 3.02 -10.61 6.42
N ASP A 95 3.91 -11.49 6.83
CA ASP A 95 3.98 -11.92 8.22
C ASP A 95 5.07 -11.13 8.96
N HIS A 96 4.63 -10.28 9.89
CA HIS A 96 5.50 -9.47 10.77
C HIS A 96 6.50 -8.54 10.05
N ILE A 97 6.19 -8.04 8.86
CA ILE A 97 6.95 -6.94 8.25
C ILE A 97 6.67 -5.66 9.06
N THR A 98 7.67 -5.15 9.75
CA THR A 98 7.51 -4.03 10.70
C THR A 98 7.91 -2.67 10.14
N ASP A 99 8.73 -2.63 9.09
CA ASP A 99 9.16 -1.39 8.46
C ASP A 99 8.15 -0.89 7.43
N ALA A 100 7.72 0.39 7.57
CA ALA A 100 6.77 1.02 6.67
C ALA A 100 7.32 1.25 5.25
N GLY A 101 8.64 1.38 5.11
CA GLY A 101 9.32 1.49 3.83
C GLY A 101 9.26 0.16 3.07
N ASN A 102 9.51 -0.97 3.77
CA ASN A 102 9.41 -2.30 3.20
C ASN A 102 7.96 -2.61 2.78
N LEU A 103 6.97 -2.28 3.63
CA LEU A 103 5.56 -2.41 3.24
C LEU A 103 5.26 -1.64 1.95
N GLY A 104 5.76 -0.42 1.81
CA GLY A 104 5.57 0.39 0.61
C GLY A 104 6.27 -0.17 -0.63
N ALA A 105 7.50 -0.66 -0.50
CA ALA A 105 8.25 -1.30 -1.59
C ALA A 105 7.54 -2.57 -2.09
N ILE A 106 7.05 -3.39 -1.16
CA ILE A 106 6.27 -4.59 -1.49
C ILE A 106 4.95 -4.21 -2.15
N ALA A 107 4.23 -3.20 -1.62
CA ALA A 107 2.99 -2.73 -2.21
C ALA A 107 3.16 -2.26 -3.65
N ARG A 108 4.27 -1.56 -3.94
CA ARG A 108 4.63 -1.14 -5.31
C ARG A 108 4.85 -2.34 -6.22
N SER A 109 5.61 -3.33 -5.78
CA SER A 109 5.86 -4.55 -6.57
C SER A 109 4.59 -5.35 -6.78
N ALA A 110 3.78 -5.53 -5.72
CA ALA A 110 2.52 -6.26 -5.77
C ALA A 110 1.50 -5.60 -6.73
N GLU A 111 1.43 -4.26 -6.74
CA GLU A 111 0.57 -3.51 -7.65
C GLU A 111 1.00 -3.72 -9.11
N VAL A 112 2.30 -3.60 -9.42
CA VAL A 112 2.84 -3.76 -10.78
C VAL A 112 2.59 -5.16 -11.33
N VAL A 113 2.77 -6.22 -10.53
CA VAL A 113 2.47 -7.60 -10.97
C VAL A 113 0.98 -7.92 -10.92
N GLY A 114 0.17 -6.97 -10.48
CA GLY A 114 -1.28 -7.07 -10.46
C GLY A 114 -1.81 -7.98 -9.36
N ALA A 115 -1.20 -8.01 -8.19
CA ALA A 115 -1.79 -8.68 -7.05
C ALA A 115 -3.16 -8.08 -6.70
N SER A 116 -4.07 -8.91 -6.25
CA SER A 116 -5.44 -8.52 -5.90
C SER A 116 -5.53 -7.80 -4.55
N GLY A 117 -4.50 -7.98 -3.71
CA GLY A 117 -4.38 -7.29 -2.44
C GLY A 117 -3.24 -7.83 -1.58
N ILE A 118 -3.02 -7.13 -0.47
CA ILE A 118 -2.03 -7.45 0.56
C ILE A 118 -2.77 -7.67 1.88
N ILE A 119 -2.38 -8.67 2.64
CA ILE A 119 -2.90 -8.97 3.97
C ILE A 119 -1.76 -8.83 4.97
N ILE A 120 -1.97 -8.06 6.04
CA ILE A 120 -1.00 -7.81 7.10
C ILE A 120 -1.60 -8.12 8.47
N PRO A 121 -0.80 -8.44 9.49
CA PRO A 121 -1.28 -8.50 10.87
C PRO A 121 -1.70 -7.11 11.37
N ASN A 122 -2.66 -7.06 12.27
CA ASN A 122 -3.06 -5.81 12.93
C ASN A 122 -2.14 -5.44 14.11
N LYS A 123 -1.23 -6.34 14.52
CA LYS A 123 -0.24 -6.12 15.59
C LYS A 123 1.15 -6.55 15.12
N ARG A 124 2.18 -5.90 15.64
CA ARG A 124 3.59 -6.20 15.33
C ARG A 124 3.88 -6.18 13.82
N SER A 125 3.29 -5.24 13.12
CA SER A 125 3.39 -5.09 11.67
C SER A 125 3.39 -3.61 11.32
N ALA A 126 3.97 -3.28 10.18
CA ALA A 126 3.89 -1.94 9.61
C ALA A 126 2.43 -1.55 9.33
N HIS A 127 2.14 -0.28 9.54
CA HIS A 127 0.88 0.33 9.14
C HIS A 127 1.11 1.24 7.94
N VAL A 128 0.04 1.51 7.20
CA VAL A 128 0.11 2.48 6.11
C VAL A 128 0.24 3.89 6.67
N THR A 129 1.41 4.48 6.44
CA THR A 129 1.81 5.81 6.91
C THR A 129 2.29 6.67 5.74
N ALA A 130 2.67 7.91 6.00
CA ALA A 130 3.30 8.77 5.00
C ALA A 130 4.56 8.15 4.39
N ALA A 131 5.35 7.41 5.19
CA ALA A 131 6.52 6.66 4.71
C ALA A 131 6.13 5.58 3.70
N THR A 132 5.05 4.83 3.95
CA THR A 132 4.50 3.82 3.04
C THR A 132 4.05 4.45 1.71
N TYR A 133 3.36 5.59 1.75
CA TYR A 133 2.98 6.33 0.54
C TYR A 133 4.20 6.74 -0.28
N LYS A 134 5.25 7.22 0.39
CA LYS A 134 6.50 7.66 -0.26
C LYS A 134 7.24 6.49 -0.89
N SER A 135 7.49 5.41 -0.14
CA SER A 135 8.25 4.24 -0.63
C SER A 135 7.52 3.47 -1.70
N SER A 136 6.18 3.43 -1.65
CA SER A 136 5.36 2.82 -2.69
C SER A 136 5.20 3.67 -3.95
N ALA A 137 5.73 4.90 -3.99
CA ALA A 137 5.45 5.88 -5.06
C ALA A 137 3.95 6.07 -5.33
N GLY A 138 3.10 5.93 -4.28
CA GLY A 138 1.66 6.04 -4.35
C GLY A 138 0.90 4.73 -4.67
N ALA A 139 1.58 3.64 -5.00
CA ALA A 139 0.95 2.36 -5.34
C ALA A 139 0.03 1.82 -4.23
N VAL A 140 0.33 2.14 -2.96
CA VAL A 140 -0.51 1.79 -1.81
C VAL A 140 -1.95 2.30 -1.92
N SER A 141 -2.21 3.30 -2.75
CA SER A 141 -3.55 3.82 -3.00
C SER A 141 -4.33 3.02 -4.04
N HIS A 142 -3.66 2.17 -4.80
CA HIS A 142 -4.25 1.39 -5.89
C HIS A 142 -4.44 -0.08 -5.54
N ILE A 143 -3.72 -0.57 -4.54
CA ILE A 143 -3.82 -1.95 -4.07
C ILE A 143 -4.62 -2.03 -2.77
N LYS A 144 -5.47 -3.03 -2.64
CA LYS A 144 -6.22 -3.29 -1.40
C LYS A 144 -5.28 -3.82 -0.33
N ILE A 145 -5.37 -3.27 0.89
CA ILE A 145 -4.63 -3.78 2.04
C ILE A 145 -5.64 -4.09 3.15
N ALA A 146 -5.61 -5.32 3.64
CA ALA A 146 -6.45 -5.77 4.75
C ALA A 146 -5.61 -6.06 6.00
N GLN A 147 -6.17 -5.78 7.17
CA GLN A 147 -5.58 -6.14 8.46
C GLN A 147 -6.34 -7.31 9.08
N VAL A 148 -5.59 -8.27 9.63
CA VAL A 148 -6.15 -9.46 10.29
C VAL A 148 -5.52 -9.68 11.66
N SER A 149 -6.27 -10.28 12.56
CA SER A 149 -5.77 -10.62 13.90
C SER A 149 -4.97 -11.93 13.93
N ASN A 150 -5.19 -12.81 12.95
CA ASN A 150 -4.56 -14.13 12.90
C ASN A 150 -4.24 -14.51 11.44
N ILE A 151 -2.98 -14.43 11.07
CA ILE A 151 -2.49 -14.77 9.72
C ILE A 151 -2.72 -16.25 9.41
N ALA A 152 -2.38 -17.15 10.33
CA ALA A 152 -2.50 -18.60 10.10
C ALA A 152 -3.97 -18.99 9.81
N GLN A 153 -4.92 -18.50 10.60
CA GLN A 153 -6.34 -18.74 10.37
C GLN A 153 -6.82 -18.15 9.05
N THR A 154 -6.30 -16.98 8.67
CA THR A 154 -6.64 -16.34 7.40
C THR A 154 -6.13 -17.17 6.22
N ILE A 155 -4.91 -17.68 6.30
CA ILE A 155 -4.34 -18.58 5.28
C ILE A 155 -5.20 -19.84 5.12
N GLU A 156 -5.61 -20.48 6.23
CA GLU A 156 -6.48 -21.67 6.17
C GLU A 156 -7.84 -21.36 5.53
N ASN A 157 -8.38 -20.16 5.76
CA ASN A 157 -9.61 -19.75 5.09
C ASN A 157 -9.40 -19.52 3.58
N LEU A 158 -8.27 -18.94 3.18
CA LEU A 158 -7.95 -18.76 1.76
C LEU A 158 -7.72 -20.10 1.04
N LYS A 159 -7.16 -21.11 1.72
CA LYS A 159 -7.07 -22.48 1.17
C LYS A 159 -8.46 -23.06 0.86
N LYS A 160 -9.45 -22.84 1.74
CA LYS A 160 -10.85 -23.26 1.51
C LYS A 160 -11.47 -22.56 0.31
N GLU A 161 -11.00 -21.38 -0.04
CA GLU A 161 -11.37 -20.62 -1.25
C GLU A 161 -10.58 -21.05 -2.51
N ASN A 162 -9.93 -22.22 -2.47
CA ASN A 162 -9.12 -22.80 -3.55
C ASN A 162 -7.87 -21.95 -3.93
N PHE A 163 -7.24 -21.31 -2.97
CA PHE A 163 -5.92 -20.72 -3.18
C PHE A 163 -4.81 -21.71 -2.77
N TRP A 164 -3.78 -21.81 -3.60
CA TRP A 164 -2.49 -22.38 -3.24
C TRP A 164 -1.71 -21.43 -2.35
N VAL A 165 -0.92 -21.96 -1.44
CA VAL A 165 -0.10 -21.14 -0.53
C VAL A 165 1.38 -21.50 -0.72
N ALA A 166 2.16 -20.50 -1.06
CA ALA A 166 3.62 -20.60 -1.11
C ALA A 166 4.23 -19.63 -0.10
N GLY A 167 5.15 -20.11 0.70
CA GLY A 167 5.94 -19.30 1.64
C GLY A 167 7.33 -19.02 1.07
N ALA A 168 7.74 -17.76 1.08
CA ALA A 168 9.13 -17.38 0.81
C ALA A 168 9.94 -17.50 2.11
N SER A 169 10.92 -18.39 2.14
CA SER A 169 11.78 -18.64 3.30
C SER A 169 13.19 -18.99 2.85
N GLU A 170 14.19 -18.53 3.59
CA GLU A 170 15.59 -18.94 3.39
C GLU A 170 15.84 -20.46 3.61
N LYS A 171 14.94 -21.10 4.36
CA LYS A 171 14.96 -22.55 4.63
C LYS A 171 14.30 -23.37 3.52
N ALA A 172 13.76 -22.72 2.48
CA ALA A 172 13.11 -23.41 1.38
C ALA A 172 14.11 -24.27 0.59
N GLN A 173 13.73 -25.52 0.30
CA GLN A 173 14.58 -26.44 -0.48
C GLN A 173 14.42 -26.21 -1.99
N GLN A 174 13.35 -25.56 -2.43
CA GLN A 174 13.06 -25.27 -3.84
C GLN A 174 13.25 -23.79 -4.14
N CYS A 175 13.83 -23.50 -5.29
CA CYS A 175 13.88 -22.16 -5.82
C CYS A 175 12.52 -21.75 -6.35
N ILE A 176 12.22 -20.43 -6.36
CA ILE A 176 10.97 -19.89 -6.89
C ILE A 176 10.71 -20.32 -8.35
N TRP A 177 11.77 -20.51 -9.13
CA TRP A 177 11.70 -20.90 -10.54
C TRP A 177 11.25 -22.36 -10.73
N ASP A 178 11.44 -23.20 -9.73
CA ASP A 178 11.09 -24.61 -9.73
C ASP A 178 9.76 -24.88 -8.99
N SER A 179 9.13 -23.83 -8.48
CA SER A 179 7.90 -23.91 -7.70
C SER A 179 6.65 -23.78 -8.59
N PRO A 180 5.60 -24.57 -8.38
CA PRO A 180 4.35 -24.49 -9.14
C PRO A 180 3.54 -23.27 -8.68
N LEU A 181 3.88 -22.07 -9.17
CA LEU A 181 3.22 -20.82 -8.81
C LEU A 181 2.04 -20.46 -9.74
N ALA A 182 1.50 -21.42 -10.45
CA ALA A 182 0.38 -21.22 -11.36
C ALA A 182 -0.98 -21.17 -10.61
N GLY A 183 -1.97 -20.51 -11.22
CA GLY A 183 -3.33 -20.48 -10.71
C GLY A 183 -3.57 -19.40 -9.64
N ARG A 184 -4.38 -19.72 -8.64
CA ARG A 184 -4.76 -18.79 -7.55
C ARG A 184 -3.77 -18.96 -6.41
N LEU A 185 -2.88 -18.00 -6.26
CA LEU A 185 -1.73 -18.06 -5.36
C LEU A 185 -1.87 -17.08 -4.19
N VAL A 186 -1.57 -17.55 -3.00
CA VAL A 186 -1.23 -16.74 -1.82
C VAL A 186 0.27 -16.86 -1.61
N LEU A 187 0.98 -15.75 -1.77
CA LEU A 187 2.41 -15.67 -1.48
C LEU A 187 2.59 -15.11 -0.07
N VAL A 188 3.18 -15.88 0.81
CA VAL A 188 3.50 -15.46 2.19
C VAL A 188 4.96 -15.05 2.25
N MET A 189 5.22 -13.85 2.75
CA MET A 189 6.55 -13.29 2.96
C MET A 189 6.73 -12.97 4.45
N GLY A 190 7.75 -13.52 5.07
CA GLY A 190 8.10 -13.30 6.47
C GLY A 190 9.06 -12.13 6.67
N ASN A 191 9.39 -11.87 7.94
CA ASN A 191 10.34 -10.85 8.35
C ASN A 191 11.78 -11.29 8.06
N GLU A 192 12.65 -10.34 7.73
CA GLU A 192 14.10 -10.54 7.57
C GLU A 192 14.72 -10.87 8.94
N GLY A 193 14.89 -12.12 9.30
CA GLY A 193 15.56 -12.55 10.53
C GLY A 193 14.86 -13.61 11.36
N GLU A 194 13.58 -13.91 11.12
CA GLU A 194 12.81 -14.95 11.81
C GLU A 194 11.94 -15.79 10.85
N GLY A 195 12.18 -15.70 9.56
CA GLY A 195 11.40 -16.34 8.50
C GLY A 195 11.58 -17.86 8.39
#